data_67e96b25666b9e34f12c7f5abc84ba3b
#
_entry.id   67e96b25666b9e34f12c7f5abc84ba3b
#
_cell.length_a   1.000
_cell.length_b   1.000
_cell.length_c   1.000
_cell.angle_alpha   90.00
_cell.angle_beta   90.00
_cell.angle_gamma   90.00
#
_symmetry.space_group_name_H-M   'P 1'
#
loop_
_entity.id
_entity.type
_entity.pdbx_description
1 polymer ?
#
loop_
_entity_poly.entity_id
_entity_poly.type
_entity_poly.pdbx_seq_one_letter_code
_entity_poly.pdbx_strand_id
1 'polypeptide(L)'
;MTTFRDAHPATSTHILIVPNRHIASLNGLTEEDQILAQRMFVVARQHASLEKIDHSGYRLTINTGLHAGQTVFHLHMHLQNMGVE
;
A
#
# COMPACT_ATOMS: atom_id res chain seq x y z
N MET A 1 1.76 -9.77 -7.29
CA MET A 1 1.80 -8.51 -6.53
C MET A 1 2.59 -7.48 -7.33
N THR A 2 2.01 -6.33 -7.58
CA THR A 2 2.65 -5.28 -8.36
C THR A 2 2.95 -4.09 -7.45
N THR A 3 4.12 -3.51 -7.60
CA THR A 3 4.50 -2.31 -6.87
C THR A 3 4.97 -1.25 -7.87
N PHE A 4 4.64 0.02 -7.59
CA PHE A 4 5.10 1.12 -8.42
C PHE A 4 5.08 2.41 -7.61
N ARG A 5 5.88 3.40 -8.05
CA ARG A 5 5.89 4.70 -7.41
C ARG A 5 4.66 5.50 -7.83
N ASP A 6 4.10 6.26 -6.90
CA ASP A 6 2.97 7.13 -7.21
C ASP A 6 3.43 8.23 -8.17
N ALA A 7 2.62 8.53 -9.18
CA ALA A 7 2.90 9.59 -10.14
C ALA A 7 2.81 10.99 -9.51
N HIS A 8 2.02 11.12 -8.44
CA HIS A 8 1.85 12.38 -7.70
C HIS A 8 2.09 12.11 -6.22
N PRO A 9 3.37 11.90 -5.83
CA PRO A 9 3.67 11.45 -4.48
C PRO A 9 3.36 12.52 -3.43
N ALA A 10 2.73 12.07 -2.34
CA ALA A 10 2.48 12.94 -1.20
C ALA A 10 3.72 13.11 -0.31
N THR A 11 4.66 12.17 -0.40
CA THR A 11 5.92 12.16 0.35
C THR A 11 7.04 11.75 -0.57
N SER A 12 8.30 11.94 -0.16
CA SER A 12 9.45 11.63 -1.01
C SER A 12 9.51 10.13 -1.37
N THR A 13 9.07 9.27 -0.47
CA THR A 13 8.84 7.86 -0.78
C THR A 13 7.35 7.61 -0.75
N HIS A 14 6.78 7.27 -1.88
CA HIS A 14 5.36 6.94 -1.99
C HIS A 14 5.21 5.81 -2.99
N ILE A 15 5.03 4.60 -2.48
CA ILE A 15 4.94 3.38 -3.29
C ILE A 15 3.55 2.79 -3.10
N LEU A 16 2.97 2.34 -4.19
CA LEU A 16 1.70 1.64 -4.20
C LEU A 16 1.96 0.14 -4.32
N ILE A 17 1.29 -0.64 -3.49
CA ILE A 17 1.37 -2.09 -3.49
C ILE A 17 0.00 -2.62 -3.85
N VAL A 18 -0.08 -3.35 -4.96
CA VAL A 18 -1.36 -3.71 -5.58
C VAL A 18 -1.38 -5.22 -5.85
N PRO A 19 -2.40 -5.93 -5.36
CA PRO A 19 -2.56 -7.34 -5.75
C PRO A 19 -2.92 -7.42 -7.22
N ASN A 20 -2.41 -8.45 -7.91
CA ASN A 20 -2.69 -8.62 -9.33
C ASN A 20 -4.15 -9.04 -9.58
N ARG A 21 -4.74 -9.80 -8.64
CA ARG A 21 -6.16 -10.14 -8.71
C ARG A 21 -6.99 -8.90 -8.40
N HIS A 22 -8.03 -8.67 -9.20
CA HIS A 22 -8.89 -7.50 -8.99
C HIS A 22 -9.78 -7.70 -7.75
N ILE A 23 -9.59 -6.84 -6.77
CA ILE A 23 -10.42 -6.72 -5.57
C ILE A 23 -10.71 -5.23 -5.44
N ALA A 24 -11.97 -4.86 -5.39
CA ALA A 24 -12.35 -3.45 -5.47
C ALA A 24 -11.86 -2.64 -4.26
N SER A 25 -11.93 -3.21 -3.06
CA SER A 25 -11.50 -2.55 -1.83
C SER A 25 -11.21 -3.58 -0.75
N LEU A 26 -10.79 -3.10 0.41
CA LEU A 26 -10.57 -3.96 1.58
C LEU A 26 -11.82 -4.80 1.91
N ASN A 27 -13.01 -4.23 1.70
CA ASN A 27 -14.25 -4.94 1.98
C ASN A 27 -14.43 -6.19 1.13
N GLY A 28 -13.73 -6.29 0.01
CA GLY A 28 -13.78 -7.45 -0.87
C GLY A 28 -12.86 -8.60 -0.48
N LEU A 29 -12.01 -8.40 0.54
CA LEU A 29 -11.14 -9.48 1.03
C LEU A 29 -11.96 -10.50 1.82
N THR A 30 -11.66 -11.77 1.58
CA THR A 30 -12.28 -12.89 2.28
C THR A 30 -11.22 -13.70 3.00
N GLU A 31 -11.65 -14.70 3.77
CA GLU A 31 -10.71 -15.60 4.45
C GLU A 31 -9.80 -16.34 3.47
N GLU A 32 -10.27 -16.56 2.25
CA GLU A 32 -9.48 -17.20 1.20
C GLU A 32 -8.32 -16.32 0.73
N ASP A 33 -8.38 -15.02 1.02
CA ASP A 33 -7.36 -14.05 0.62
C ASP A 33 -6.28 -13.82 1.70
N GLN A 34 -6.21 -14.66 2.74
CA GLN A 34 -5.28 -14.45 3.85
C GLN A 34 -3.83 -14.39 3.40
N ILE A 35 -3.43 -15.28 2.50
CA ILE A 35 -2.05 -15.31 1.99
C ILE A 35 -1.78 -14.05 1.18
N LEU A 36 -2.74 -13.63 0.38
CA LEU A 36 -2.61 -12.40 -0.41
C LEU A 36 -2.42 -11.18 0.50
N ALA A 37 -3.26 -11.06 1.52
CA ALA A 37 -3.17 -9.94 2.47
C ALA A 37 -1.82 -9.95 3.20
N GLN A 38 -1.37 -11.11 3.65
CA GLN A 38 -0.09 -11.24 4.30
C GLN A 38 1.05 -10.80 3.38
N ARG A 39 0.99 -11.18 2.11
CA ARG A 39 2.02 -10.80 1.13
C ARG A 39 2.08 -9.29 0.94
N MET A 40 0.94 -8.60 0.97
CA MET A 40 0.95 -7.14 0.87
C MET A 40 1.81 -6.51 1.96
N PHE A 41 1.66 -6.97 3.20
CA PHE A 41 2.46 -6.46 4.32
C PHE A 41 3.92 -6.84 4.21
N VAL A 42 4.22 -8.07 3.80
CA VAL A 42 5.62 -8.51 3.63
C VAL A 42 6.30 -7.70 2.54
N VAL A 43 5.63 -7.47 1.41
CA VAL A 43 6.15 -6.66 0.32
C VAL A 43 6.37 -5.22 0.77
N ALA A 44 5.43 -4.66 1.54
CA ALA A 44 5.57 -3.32 2.10
C ALA A 44 6.82 -3.22 2.98
N ARG A 45 7.04 -4.18 3.86
CA ARG A 45 8.21 -4.21 4.72
C ARG A 45 9.51 -4.29 3.91
N GLN A 46 9.52 -5.13 2.87
CA GLN A 46 10.68 -5.27 2.01
C GLN A 46 11.01 -3.94 1.30
N HIS A 47 10.00 -3.27 0.79
CA HIS A 47 10.19 -1.97 0.12
C HIS A 47 10.62 -0.88 1.10
N ALA A 48 10.10 -0.89 2.32
CA ALA A 48 10.54 0.05 3.34
C ALA A 48 12.04 -0.09 3.62
N SER A 49 12.53 -1.33 3.66
CA SER A 49 13.96 -1.60 3.84
C SER A 49 14.76 -1.14 2.63
N LEU A 50 14.30 -1.43 1.42
CA LEU A 50 14.98 -1.01 0.19
C LEU A 50 15.06 0.51 0.08
N GLU A 51 14.03 1.22 0.51
CA GLU A 51 13.99 2.69 0.47
C GLU A 51 14.68 3.31 1.68
N LYS A 52 15.20 2.50 2.59
CA LYS A 52 15.93 2.93 3.79
C LYS A 52 15.09 3.80 4.72
N ILE A 53 13.81 3.48 4.82
CA ILE A 53 12.88 4.17 5.73
C ILE A 53 12.38 3.27 6.86
N ASP A 54 12.90 2.06 6.94
CA ASP A 54 12.48 1.07 7.95
C ASP A 54 12.81 1.53 9.38
N HIS A 55 13.91 2.26 9.56
CA HIS A 55 14.29 2.76 10.88
C HIS A 55 13.74 4.16 11.18
N SER A 56 13.65 5.02 10.18
CA SER A 56 13.14 6.38 10.38
C SER A 56 11.61 6.41 10.54
N GLY A 57 10.93 5.46 9.93
CA GLY A 57 9.49 5.33 10.06
C GLY A 57 8.75 5.45 8.75
N TYR A 58 7.65 4.72 8.68
CA TYR A 58 6.79 4.75 7.49
C TYR A 58 5.35 4.46 7.89
N ARG A 59 4.44 4.79 6.99
CA ARG A 59 3.01 4.58 7.17
C ARG A 59 2.50 3.67 6.06
N LEU A 60 1.64 2.73 6.43
CA LEU A 60 0.88 1.94 5.48
C LEU A 60 -0.57 2.38 5.57
N THR A 61 -1.17 2.71 4.43
CA THR A 61 -2.54 3.22 4.39
C THR A 61 -3.33 2.50 3.31
N ILE A 62 -4.54 2.08 3.65
CA ILE A 62 -5.50 1.56 2.68
C ILE A 62 -6.76 2.41 2.82
N ASN A 63 -7.09 3.15 1.77
CA ASN A 63 -8.33 3.93 1.74
C ASN A 63 -9.45 3.02 1.25
N THR A 64 -10.53 2.94 2.02
CA THR A 64 -11.66 2.07 1.70
C THR A 64 -12.94 2.90 1.66
N GLY A 65 -13.53 2.99 0.48
CA GLY A 65 -14.76 3.73 0.25
C GLY A 65 -14.52 5.20 -0.07
N LEU A 66 -15.54 5.83 -0.65
CA LEU A 66 -15.45 7.22 -1.12
C LEU A 66 -15.17 8.20 0.01
N HIS A 67 -15.80 8.03 1.16
CA HIS A 67 -15.64 8.94 2.29
C HIS A 67 -14.27 8.86 2.94
N ALA A 68 -13.53 7.79 2.67
CA ALA A 68 -12.15 7.63 3.14
C ALA A 68 -11.13 7.98 2.05
N GLY A 69 -11.59 8.55 0.93
CA GLY A 69 -10.71 9.01 -0.13
C GLY A 69 -10.33 7.97 -1.17
N GLN A 70 -11.02 6.83 -1.22
CA GLN A 70 -10.76 5.87 -2.29
C GLN A 70 -11.36 6.39 -3.59
N THR A 71 -10.51 6.65 -4.57
CA THR A 71 -10.93 7.12 -5.89
C THR A 71 -10.67 6.09 -6.98
N VAL A 72 -9.79 5.12 -6.72
CA VAL A 72 -9.51 4.00 -7.62
C VAL A 72 -10.02 2.73 -6.97
N PHE A 73 -10.96 2.05 -7.62
CA PHE A 73 -11.62 0.87 -7.05
C PHE A 73 -10.91 -0.42 -7.45
N HIS A 74 -9.65 -0.46 -7.07
CA HIS A 74 -8.79 -1.62 -7.07
C HIS A 74 -7.96 -1.52 -5.80
N LEU A 75 -8.06 -2.53 -4.94
CA LEU A 75 -7.38 -2.54 -3.65
C LEU A 75 -5.90 -2.18 -3.83
N HIS A 76 -5.45 -1.20 -3.07
CA HIS A 76 -4.04 -0.81 -3.06
C HIS A 76 -3.64 -0.27 -1.70
N MET A 77 -2.39 -0.51 -1.36
CA MET A 77 -1.80 -0.08 -0.11
C MET A 77 -0.75 0.99 -0.42
N HIS A 78 -0.84 2.11 0.28
CA HIS A 78 0.17 3.17 0.18
C HIS A 78 1.26 2.92 1.20
N LEU A 79 2.50 2.95 0.74
CA LEU A 79 3.69 2.98 1.60
C LEU A 79 4.31 4.36 1.47
N GLN A 80 4.34 5.10 2.56
CA GLN A 80 4.85 6.47 2.58
C GLN A 80 5.81 6.65 3.74
N ASN A 81 6.91 7.38 3.51
CA ASN A 81 7.74 7.81 4.62
C ASN A 81 7.03 8.92 5.39
N MET A 82 7.37 9.04 6.66
CA MET A 82 6.74 10.03 7.52
C MET A 82 7.62 11.25 7.64
N GLY A 83 6.99 12.36 7.39
CA GLY A 83 7.61 13.60 7.72
C GLY A 83 8.58 14.13 6.69
N VAL A 84 9.47 14.93 7.18
CA VAL A 84 10.38 15.77 6.42
C VAL A 84 11.68 15.04 6.21
N GLU A 85 12.17 15.10 5.01
CA GLU A 85 13.48 14.58 4.65
C GLU A 85 14.59 15.53 5.04
#